data_733fc186d933f72c57cb9e7cfe25fcf3
#
_entry.id   733fc186d933f72c57cb9e7cfe25fcf3
#
_cell.length_a   1.000
_cell.length_b   1.000
_cell.length_c   1.000
_cell.angle_alpha   90.00
_cell.angle_beta   90.00
_cell.angle_gamma   90.00
#
_symmetry.space_group_name_H-M   'P 1'
#
loop_
_entity.id
_entity.type
_entity.pdbx_description
1 polymer ?
#
loop_
_entity_poly.entity_id
_entity_poly.type
_entity_poly.pdbx_seq_one_letter_code
_entity_poly.pdbx_strand_id
1 'polypeptide(L)'
;SGVEQQSSGVVLYDDQPYERNWLGRIVAHDEVFYSRHPEIDGLGQTVSSYVVGKFGKKKNVIENRYFNEGSFKNLWNRKIKEISKGELHWLGMILACEVDPRVLLIDDYGMYFNGGMEKDFRNQITKMNRTLGTTIVLSAPSDMNLKHFASVLIYMDHGHISKIRPGISRKTNRNNRSERKHHHNYRNKKKRQNKNRR
;
A
#
# COMPACT_ATOMS: atom_id res chain seq x y z
N SER A 1 -4.64 15.28 3.16
CA SER A 1 -3.67 15.83 2.20
C SER A 1 -3.91 17.32 1.88
N GLY A 2 -5.09 17.87 2.16
CA GLY A 2 -5.40 19.29 1.90
C GLY A 2 -5.54 19.67 0.41
N VAL A 3 -5.60 18.67 -0.48
CA VAL A 3 -5.71 18.89 -1.94
C VAL A 3 -7.07 19.46 -2.29
N GLU A 4 -8.13 18.94 -1.67
CA GLU A 4 -9.49 19.40 -1.87
C GLU A 4 -10.14 19.77 -0.54
N GLN A 5 -11.07 20.72 -0.62
CA GLN A 5 -11.82 21.17 0.54
C GLN A 5 -13.15 20.41 0.61
N GLN A 6 -13.49 19.90 1.80
CA GLN A 6 -14.79 19.30 2.03
C GLN A 6 -15.91 20.35 1.86
N SER A 7 -17.02 19.94 1.25
CA SER A 7 -18.22 20.79 1.10
C SER A 7 -19.03 20.86 2.40
N SER A 8 -18.95 19.84 3.25
CA SER A 8 -19.63 19.76 4.56
C SER A 8 -18.89 18.80 5.49
N GLY A 9 -19.25 18.82 6.77
CA GLY A 9 -18.64 17.99 7.80
C GLY A 9 -17.29 18.51 8.29
N VAL A 10 -16.59 17.70 9.08
CA VAL A 10 -15.29 18.03 9.67
C VAL A 10 -14.31 16.88 9.41
N VAL A 11 -13.10 17.22 9.01
CA VAL A 11 -11.98 16.26 8.93
C VAL A 11 -11.04 16.55 10.09
N LEU A 12 -10.79 15.53 10.91
CA LEU A 12 -9.94 15.61 12.08
C LEU A 12 -8.67 14.78 11.87
N TYR A 13 -7.57 15.23 12.45
CA TYR A 13 -6.34 14.49 12.61
C TYR A 13 -5.93 14.53 14.09
N ASP A 14 -5.78 13.38 14.74
CA ASP A 14 -5.58 13.27 16.20
C ASP A 14 -6.61 14.12 17.00
N ASP A 15 -7.89 13.97 16.63
CA ASP A 15 -9.04 14.70 17.22
C ASP A 15 -8.99 16.23 17.08
N GLN A 16 -8.05 16.76 16.29
CA GLN A 16 -7.94 18.17 15.99
C GLN A 16 -8.38 18.48 14.55
N PRO A 17 -9.11 19.56 14.31
CA PRO A 17 -9.43 20.00 12.96
C PRO A 17 -8.15 20.45 12.24
N TYR A 18 -8.13 20.26 10.92
CA TYR A 18 -7.03 20.78 10.10
C TYR A 18 -6.94 22.29 10.19
N GLU A 19 -5.71 22.79 10.30
CA GLU A 19 -5.43 24.23 10.24
C GLU A 19 -5.88 24.82 8.89
N ARG A 20 -6.28 26.08 8.92
CA ARG A 20 -6.61 26.84 7.72
C ARG A 20 -5.69 28.04 7.61
N ASN A 21 -5.23 28.30 6.40
CA ASN A 21 -4.48 29.51 6.12
C ASN A 21 -5.40 30.76 6.12
N TRP A 22 -4.83 31.93 5.97
CA TRP A 22 -5.56 33.20 5.94
C TRP A 22 -6.61 33.32 4.80
N LEU A 23 -6.50 32.49 3.75
CA LEU A 23 -7.50 32.35 2.68
C LEU A 23 -8.58 31.30 2.99
N GLY A 24 -8.60 30.73 4.19
CA GLY A 24 -9.54 29.68 4.60
C GLY A 24 -9.26 28.30 4.01
N ARG A 25 -8.15 28.10 3.27
CA ARG A 25 -7.77 26.81 2.68
C ARG A 25 -7.14 25.91 3.73
N ILE A 26 -7.45 24.62 3.67
CA ILE A 26 -6.84 23.61 4.54
C ILE A 26 -5.33 23.57 4.28
N VAL A 27 -4.56 23.64 5.37
CA VAL A 27 -3.11 23.40 5.35
C VAL A 27 -2.87 21.91 5.44
N ALA A 28 -2.07 21.36 4.52
CA ALA A 28 -1.69 19.95 4.55
C ALA A 28 -0.90 19.66 5.84
N HIS A 29 -1.24 18.54 6.51
CA HIS A 29 -0.50 18.11 7.68
C HIS A 29 0.80 17.41 7.26
N ASP A 30 1.94 17.78 7.86
CA ASP A 30 3.27 17.26 7.49
C ASP A 30 3.40 15.75 7.66
N GLU A 31 2.66 15.16 8.59
CA GLU A 31 2.65 13.73 8.84
C GLU A 31 1.72 12.94 7.90
N VAL A 32 0.88 13.62 7.12
CA VAL A 32 -0.04 13.00 6.15
C VAL A 32 0.50 13.19 4.74
N PHE A 33 1.00 12.13 4.17
CA PHE A 33 1.59 12.18 2.84
C PHE A 33 0.68 11.51 1.79
N TYR A 34 0.39 12.25 0.72
CA TYR A 34 -0.33 11.74 -0.44
C TYR A 34 0.66 11.40 -1.55
N SER A 35 0.72 10.12 -1.92
CA SER A 35 1.54 9.66 -3.03
C SER A 35 0.93 10.12 -4.34
N ARG A 36 1.48 11.18 -4.91
CA ARG A 36 1.20 11.63 -6.26
C ARG A 36 2.22 11.05 -7.22
N HIS A 37 1.85 11.01 -8.51
CA HIS A 37 2.88 10.89 -9.54
C HIS A 37 3.94 11.97 -9.28
N PRO A 38 5.24 11.63 -9.31
CA PRO A 38 6.26 12.66 -9.19
C PRO A 38 5.98 13.72 -10.26
N GLU A 39 5.73 14.95 -9.85
CA GLU A 39 5.85 16.09 -10.75
C GLU A 39 7.33 16.14 -11.13
N ILE A 40 7.62 15.67 -12.34
CA ILE A 40 8.98 15.39 -12.71
C ILE A 40 9.48 16.60 -13.50
N ASP A 41 9.95 17.61 -12.77
CA ASP A 41 10.75 18.70 -13.31
C ASP A 41 12.10 18.21 -13.88
N GLY A 42 12.43 16.96 -13.67
CA GLY A 42 13.71 16.36 -14.02
C GLY A 42 13.66 15.28 -15.10
N LEU A 43 12.84 15.39 -16.13
CA LEU A 43 12.68 14.37 -17.18
C LEU A 43 14.01 13.91 -17.83
N GLY A 44 15.05 14.73 -17.83
CA GLY A 44 16.38 14.39 -18.30
C GLY A 44 17.25 13.64 -17.29
N GLN A 45 16.86 13.61 -16.02
CA GLN A 45 17.62 12.98 -14.94
C GLN A 45 17.42 11.48 -14.92
N THR A 46 18.40 10.74 -14.39
CA THR A 46 18.24 9.33 -14.03
C THR A 46 17.48 9.22 -12.72
N VAL A 47 16.89 8.04 -12.47
CA VAL A 47 16.23 7.74 -11.19
C VAL A 47 17.20 7.95 -10.02
N SER A 48 18.45 7.49 -10.14
CA SER A 48 19.48 7.68 -9.12
C SER A 48 19.77 9.16 -8.85
N SER A 49 19.90 9.98 -9.90
CA SER A 49 20.15 11.42 -9.77
C SER A 49 18.98 12.14 -9.07
N TYR A 50 17.75 11.77 -9.41
CA TYR A 50 16.55 12.31 -8.79
C TYR A 50 16.47 11.95 -7.29
N VAL A 51 16.73 10.69 -6.95
CA VAL A 51 16.77 10.24 -5.55
C VAL A 51 17.86 10.95 -4.75
N VAL A 52 19.05 11.13 -5.35
CA VAL A 52 20.13 11.91 -4.72
C VAL A 52 19.71 13.35 -4.45
N GLY A 53 19.10 14.01 -5.41
CA GLY A 53 18.64 15.39 -5.27
C GLY A 53 17.61 15.52 -4.13
N LYS A 54 16.72 14.53 -3.98
CA LYS A 54 15.63 14.57 -3.01
C LYS A 54 16.03 14.07 -1.61
N PHE A 55 16.84 13.04 -1.52
CA PHE A 55 17.13 12.32 -0.27
C PHE A 55 18.60 12.32 0.14
N GLY A 56 19.50 12.83 -0.70
CA GLY A 56 20.91 13.03 -0.41
C GLY A 56 21.59 11.80 0.23
N LYS A 57 21.90 11.91 1.52
CA LYS A 57 22.60 10.87 2.30
C LYS A 57 21.89 9.52 2.36
N LYS A 58 20.56 9.46 2.15
CA LYS A 58 19.79 8.20 2.14
C LYS A 58 19.92 7.42 0.82
N LYS A 59 20.63 7.94 -0.20
CA LYS A 59 20.77 7.31 -1.52
C LYS A 59 21.05 5.81 -1.45
N ASN A 60 22.14 5.43 -0.77
CA ASN A 60 22.56 4.03 -0.71
C ASN A 60 21.56 3.12 -0.02
N VAL A 61 20.85 3.64 0.99
CA VAL A 61 19.78 2.91 1.69
C VAL A 61 18.60 2.66 0.76
N ILE A 62 18.22 3.67 -0.02
CA ILE A 62 17.10 3.58 -0.98
C ILE A 62 17.47 2.64 -2.13
N GLU A 63 18.70 2.77 -2.68
CA GLU A 63 19.21 1.87 -3.72
C GLU A 63 19.17 0.41 -3.26
N ASN A 64 19.73 0.11 -2.09
CA ASN A 64 19.74 -1.25 -1.54
C ASN A 64 18.35 -1.80 -1.24
N ARG A 65 17.43 -0.96 -0.82
CA ARG A 65 16.08 -1.37 -0.43
C ARG A 65 15.18 -1.69 -1.62
N TYR A 66 15.30 -0.94 -2.72
CA TYR A 66 14.33 -0.98 -3.81
C TYR A 66 14.90 -1.36 -5.17
N PHE A 67 16.20 -1.19 -5.39
CA PHE A 67 16.81 -1.29 -6.72
C PHE A 67 17.91 -2.34 -6.84
N ASN A 68 18.36 -2.96 -5.75
CA ASN A 68 19.40 -3.99 -5.82
C ASN A 68 18.86 -5.33 -6.32
N GLU A 69 17.60 -5.63 -6.05
CA GLU A 69 16.97 -6.91 -6.38
C GLU A 69 15.54 -6.68 -6.89
N GLY A 70 14.97 -7.70 -7.54
CA GLY A 70 13.58 -7.70 -7.98
C GLY A 70 13.33 -6.99 -9.30
N SER A 71 12.07 -6.62 -9.52
CA SER A 71 11.56 -6.11 -10.80
C SER A 71 12.13 -4.75 -11.20
N PHE A 72 12.78 -4.04 -10.29
CA PHE A 72 13.17 -2.63 -10.47
C PHE A 72 14.69 -2.39 -10.50
N LYS A 73 15.48 -3.47 -10.44
CA LYS A 73 16.94 -3.38 -10.45
C LYS A 73 17.49 -2.51 -11.59
N ASN A 74 16.91 -2.64 -12.76
CA ASN A 74 17.38 -1.94 -13.95
C ASN A 74 16.94 -0.47 -14.04
N LEU A 75 16.05 -0.01 -13.13
CA LEU A 75 15.54 1.36 -13.18
C LEU A 75 16.53 2.39 -12.66
N TRP A 76 17.43 2.00 -11.76
CA TRP A 76 18.30 2.93 -11.03
C TRP A 76 19.07 3.89 -11.93
N ASN A 77 19.61 3.37 -13.03
CA ASN A 77 20.40 4.15 -13.97
C ASN A 77 19.61 4.63 -15.21
N ARG A 78 18.32 4.31 -15.30
CA ARG A 78 17.48 4.74 -16.43
C ARG A 78 17.04 6.21 -16.27
N LYS A 79 16.91 6.90 -17.38
CA LYS A 79 16.32 8.24 -17.39
C LYS A 79 14.83 8.17 -17.10
N ILE A 80 14.34 9.11 -16.29
CA ILE A 80 12.93 9.13 -15.87
C ILE A 80 11.98 9.20 -17.07
N LYS A 81 12.35 9.92 -18.14
CA LYS A 81 11.57 10.00 -19.38
C LYS A 81 11.45 8.66 -20.15
N GLU A 82 12.27 7.69 -19.83
CA GLU A 82 12.36 6.40 -20.52
C GLU A 82 11.67 5.27 -19.75
N ILE A 83 11.21 5.53 -18.53
CA ILE A 83 10.48 4.56 -17.73
C ILE A 83 8.99 4.55 -18.06
N SER A 84 8.35 3.41 -17.89
CA SER A 84 6.92 3.24 -18.16
C SER A 84 6.06 3.98 -17.12
N LYS A 85 4.79 4.22 -17.44
CA LYS A 85 3.83 4.82 -16.49
C LYS A 85 3.72 4.02 -15.18
N GLY A 86 3.75 2.68 -15.26
CA GLY A 86 3.72 1.82 -14.07
C GLY A 86 4.96 1.97 -13.20
N GLU A 87 6.15 2.00 -13.83
CA GLU A 87 7.41 2.22 -13.13
C GLU A 87 7.48 3.63 -12.52
N LEU A 88 6.91 4.64 -13.20
CA LEU A 88 6.83 5.99 -12.69
C LEU A 88 5.89 6.08 -11.47
N HIS A 89 4.74 5.44 -11.54
CA HIS A 89 3.80 5.36 -10.44
C HIS A 89 4.43 4.66 -9.22
N TRP A 90 5.11 3.53 -9.46
CA TRP A 90 5.85 2.83 -8.42
C TRP A 90 6.96 3.68 -7.81
N LEU A 91 7.73 4.42 -8.63
CA LEU A 91 8.74 5.35 -8.13
C LEU A 91 8.13 6.41 -7.21
N GLY A 92 6.99 7.01 -7.59
CA GLY A 92 6.26 7.94 -6.73
C GLY A 92 5.89 7.35 -5.37
N MET A 93 5.42 6.10 -5.37
CA MET A 93 5.04 5.41 -4.13
C MET A 93 6.24 5.10 -3.24
N ILE A 94 7.38 4.64 -3.77
CA ILE A 94 8.57 4.40 -2.94
C ILE A 94 9.14 5.71 -2.37
N LEU A 95 9.09 6.79 -3.13
CA LEU A 95 9.52 8.10 -2.61
C LEU A 95 8.61 8.57 -1.49
N ALA A 96 7.31 8.30 -1.59
CA ALA A 96 6.36 8.56 -0.51
C ALA A 96 6.68 7.73 0.75
N CYS A 97 7.08 6.47 0.58
CA CYS A 97 7.53 5.63 1.69
C CYS A 97 8.80 6.17 2.37
N GLU A 98 9.73 6.74 1.61
CA GLU A 98 11.00 7.25 2.16
C GLU A 98 10.88 8.60 2.88
N VAL A 99 9.76 9.31 2.72
CA VAL A 99 9.41 10.48 3.55
C VAL A 99 9.11 10.06 4.99
N ASP A 100 8.82 8.76 5.23
CA ASP A 100 8.47 8.19 6.53
C ASP A 100 7.24 8.84 7.17
N PRO A 101 6.10 8.89 6.45
CA PRO A 101 4.90 9.55 6.93
C PRO A 101 4.20 8.72 8.01
N ARG A 102 3.48 9.40 8.92
CA ARG A 102 2.60 8.73 9.88
C ARG A 102 1.33 8.20 9.21
N VAL A 103 0.82 8.94 8.23
CA VAL A 103 -0.31 8.51 7.37
C VAL A 103 0.11 8.58 5.90
N LEU A 104 0.02 7.47 5.20
CA LEU A 104 0.32 7.34 3.78
C LEU A 104 -0.96 7.10 2.99
N LEU A 105 -1.29 8.02 2.11
CA LEU A 105 -2.43 7.93 1.19
C LEU A 105 -1.92 7.57 -0.20
N ILE A 106 -2.44 6.49 -0.79
CA ILE A 106 -2.07 6.03 -2.14
C ILE A 106 -3.34 5.83 -2.95
N ASP A 107 -3.41 6.54 -4.06
CA ASP A 107 -4.50 6.42 -5.02
C ASP A 107 -4.14 5.42 -6.13
N ASP A 108 -5.17 4.85 -6.78
CA ASP A 108 -5.04 3.93 -7.91
C ASP A 108 -4.10 2.74 -7.65
N TYR A 109 -4.07 2.23 -6.41
CA TYR A 109 -3.18 1.14 -6.01
C TYR A 109 -3.32 -0.07 -6.92
N GLY A 110 -2.21 -0.47 -7.50
CA GLY A 110 -2.10 -1.67 -8.34
C GLY A 110 -2.64 -1.50 -9.77
N MET A 111 -3.17 -0.34 -10.15
CA MET A 111 -3.73 -0.13 -11.49
C MET A 111 -2.69 -0.36 -12.60
N TYR A 112 -1.45 0.05 -12.36
CA TYR A 112 -0.37 -0.01 -13.35
C TYR A 112 0.67 -1.10 -13.03
N PHE A 113 0.40 -1.98 -12.05
CA PHE A 113 1.36 -2.97 -11.60
C PHE A 113 1.18 -4.31 -12.30
N ASN A 114 2.29 -4.95 -12.65
CA ASN A 114 2.31 -6.39 -12.86
C ASN A 114 2.36 -7.12 -11.50
N GLY A 115 2.14 -8.43 -11.52
CA GLY A 115 2.06 -9.21 -10.29
C GLY A 115 3.35 -9.20 -9.43
N GLY A 116 4.53 -9.06 -10.04
CA GLY A 116 5.80 -8.91 -9.34
C GLY A 116 5.88 -7.58 -8.62
N MET A 117 5.62 -6.49 -9.33
CA MET A 117 5.60 -5.12 -8.78
C MET A 117 4.62 -4.98 -7.61
N GLU A 118 3.41 -5.52 -7.77
CA GLU A 118 2.38 -5.46 -6.72
C GLU A 118 2.86 -6.19 -5.47
N LYS A 119 3.41 -7.39 -5.62
CA LYS A 119 3.91 -8.19 -4.51
C LYS A 119 5.03 -7.48 -3.74
N ASP A 120 6.00 -6.92 -4.46
CA ASP A 120 7.15 -6.23 -3.85
C ASP A 120 6.69 -4.99 -3.09
N PHE A 121 5.84 -4.18 -3.69
CA PHE A 121 5.32 -2.99 -3.05
C PHE A 121 4.39 -3.31 -1.86
N ARG A 122 3.50 -4.28 -1.99
CA ARG A 122 2.65 -4.76 -0.89
C ARG A 122 3.47 -5.21 0.31
N ASN A 123 4.57 -5.94 0.08
CA ASN A 123 5.47 -6.35 1.15
C ASN A 123 6.08 -5.14 1.86
N GLN A 124 6.48 -4.11 1.09
CA GLN A 124 7.06 -2.88 1.64
C GLN A 124 6.05 -2.12 2.52
N ILE A 125 4.86 -1.82 2.01
CA ILE A 125 3.85 -1.08 2.80
C ILE A 125 3.35 -1.88 4.00
N THR A 126 3.25 -3.21 3.87
CA THR A 126 2.91 -4.08 5.00
C THR A 126 3.99 -4.03 6.08
N LYS A 127 5.26 -3.99 5.69
CA LYS A 127 6.38 -3.81 6.63
C LYS A 127 6.29 -2.46 7.32
N MET A 128 6.09 -1.36 6.60
CA MET A 128 5.92 -0.02 7.17
C MET A 128 4.80 0.02 8.21
N ASN A 129 3.64 -0.50 7.87
CA ASN A 129 2.52 -0.56 8.82
C ASN A 129 2.87 -1.35 10.10
N ARG A 130 3.54 -2.51 9.96
CA ARG A 130 3.83 -3.39 11.11
C ARG A 130 4.99 -2.92 11.97
N THR A 131 6.03 -2.33 11.36
CA THR A 131 7.27 -1.99 12.07
C THR A 131 7.34 -0.52 12.47
N LEU A 132 6.74 0.37 11.69
CA LEU A 132 6.76 1.81 11.92
C LEU A 132 5.42 2.35 12.44
N GLY A 133 4.35 1.54 12.41
CA GLY A 133 3.02 1.98 12.82
C GLY A 133 2.33 2.90 11.81
N THR A 134 2.87 3.04 10.58
CA THR A 134 2.28 3.90 9.55
C THR A 134 0.85 3.48 9.23
N THR A 135 -0.08 4.40 9.32
CA THR A 135 -1.45 4.19 8.82
C THR A 135 -1.46 4.32 7.29
N ILE A 136 -1.97 3.31 6.59
CA ILE A 136 -1.96 3.26 5.14
C ILE A 136 -3.39 3.24 4.63
N VAL A 137 -3.75 4.20 3.79
CA VAL A 137 -5.04 4.29 3.10
C VAL A 137 -4.80 4.13 1.60
N LEU A 138 -5.45 3.13 1.01
CA LEU A 138 -5.30 2.81 -0.41
C LEU A 138 -6.66 2.95 -1.09
N SER A 139 -6.71 3.62 -2.24
CA SER A 139 -7.85 3.50 -3.15
C SER A 139 -7.49 2.57 -4.32
N ALA A 140 -8.47 1.83 -4.82
CA ALA A 140 -8.31 0.98 -5.99
C ALA A 140 -9.67 0.74 -6.66
N PRO A 141 -9.74 0.54 -7.98
CA PRO A 141 -10.98 0.26 -8.69
C PRO A 141 -11.59 -1.11 -8.34
N SER A 142 -10.80 -2.02 -7.75
CA SER A 142 -11.28 -3.32 -7.29
C SER A 142 -10.58 -3.77 -6.00
N ASP A 143 -11.21 -4.68 -5.26
CA ASP A 143 -10.66 -5.24 -4.03
C ASP A 143 -9.67 -6.41 -4.25
N MET A 144 -9.42 -6.80 -5.51
CA MET A 144 -8.67 -8.00 -5.86
C MET A 144 -7.29 -8.05 -5.17
N ASN A 145 -6.58 -6.94 -5.20
CA ASN A 145 -5.25 -6.83 -4.58
C ASN A 145 -5.33 -6.48 -3.08
N LEU A 146 -6.40 -5.84 -2.63
CA LEU A 146 -6.51 -5.30 -1.26
C LEU A 146 -7.05 -6.30 -0.24
N LYS A 147 -7.99 -7.16 -0.62
CA LYS A 147 -8.75 -8.05 0.28
C LYS A 147 -7.90 -9.00 1.11
N HIS A 148 -6.67 -9.28 0.68
CA HIS A 148 -5.79 -10.24 1.34
C HIS A 148 -4.83 -9.62 2.35
N PHE A 149 -4.72 -8.28 2.41
CA PHE A 149 -3.80 -7.63 3.34
C PHE A 149 -4.37 -6.38 4.02
N ALA A 150 -5.37 -5.73 3.47
CA ALA A 150 -6.05 -4.62 4.12
C ALA A 150 -6.75 -5.10 5.40
N SER A 151 -6.70 -4.28 6.45
CA SER A 151 -7.41 -4.56 7.71
C SER A 151 -8.91 -4.30 7.57
N VAL A 152 -9.26 -3.27 6.83
CA VAL A 152 -10.64 -2.85 6.55
C VAL A 152 -10.78 -2.52 5.08
N LEU A 153 -11.89 -2.92 4.48
CA LEU A 153 -12.30 -2.58 3.13
C LEU A 153 -13.56 -1.74 3.19
N ILE A 154 -13.49 -0.56 2.58
CA ILE A 154 -14.62 0.37 2.44
C ILE A 154 -14.96 0.44 0.95
N TYR A 155 -16.16 0.02 0.61
CA TYR A 155 -16.66 0.07 -0.77
C TYR A 155 -17.47 1.35 -0.96
N MET A 156 -17.10 2.10 -1.99
CA MET A 156 -17.75 3.35 -2.36
C MET A 156 -18.59 3.12 -3.63
N ASP A 157 -19.76 3.72 -3.67
CA ASP A 157 -20.62 3.73 -4.84
C ASP A 157 -21.29 5.11 -4.95
N HIS A 158 -21.15 5.77 -6.11
CA HIS A 158 -21.68 7.12 -6.37
C HIS A 158 -21.44 8.13 -5.23
N GLY A 159 -20.21 8.10 -4.64
CA GLY A 159 -19.85 9.00 -3.55
C GLY A 159 -20.33 8.58 -2.16
N HIS A 160 -21.06 7.46 -2.03
CA HIS A 160 -21.57 6.93 -0.77
C HIS A 160 -20.84 5.65 -0.35
N ILE A 161 -20.74 5.41 0.95
CA ILE A 161 -20.26 4.13 1.49
C ILE A 161 -21.37 3.10 1.29
N SER A 162 -21.16 2.16 0.37
CA SER A 162 -22.11 1.07 0.12
C SER A 162 -21.90 -0.11 1.06
N LYS A 163 -20.65 -0.32 1.52
CA LYS A 163 -20.31 -1.48 2.36
C LYS A 163 -18.98 -1.28 3.09
N ILE A 164 -18.91 -1.81 4.31
CA ILE A 164 -17.67 -1.93 5.08
C ILE A 164 -17.47 -3.41 5.43
N ARG A 165 -16.26 -3.93 5.23
CA ARG A 165 -15.87 -5.30 5.58
C ARG A 165 -14.51 -5.35 6.24
N PRO A 166 -14.28 -6.28 7.18
CA PRO A 166 -12.91 -6.62 7.58
C PRO A 166 -12.17 -7.26 6.41
N GLY A 167 -10.88 -7.04 6.32
CA GLY A 167 -10.00 -7.74 5.39
C GLY A 167 -9.88 -9.23 5.76
N ILE A 168 -9.50 -10.06 4.78
CA ILE A 168 -9.32 -11.51 5.00
C ILE A 168 -7.97 -11.72 5.69
N SER A 169 -7.98 -11.78 7.04
CA SER A 169 -6.77 -12.06 7.82
C SER A 169 -6.21 -13.45 7.50
N ARG A 170 -4.90 -13.55 7.26
CA ARG A 170 -4.22 -14.86 7.10
C ARG A 170 -4.32 -15.76 8.34
N LYS A 171 -4.63 -15.22 9.52
CA LYS A 171 -4.85 -16.01 10.75
C LYS A 171 -6.10 -16.88 10.67
N THR A 172 -7.19 -16.38 10.08
CA THR A 172 -8.44 -17.14 9.90
C THR A 172 -8.25 -18.37 8.99
N ASN A 173 -7.38 -18.25 7.98
CA ASN A 173 -7.08 -19.39 7.10
C ASN A 173 -6.23 -20.49 7.73
N ARG A 174 -5.41 -20.18 8.75
CA ARG A 174 -4.68 -21.22 9.50
C ARG A 174 -5.61 -22.01 10.42
N ASN A 175 -6.54 -21.35 11.11
CA ASN A 175 -7.50 -22.03 11.97
C ASN A 175 -8.48 -22.89 11.15
N ASN A 176 -9.04 -22.39 10.06
CA ASN A 176 -9.89 -23.17 9.16
C ASN A 176 -9.15 -24.35 8.49
N ARG A 177 -7.85 -24.26 8.29
CA ARG A 177 -7.05 -25.36 7.73
C ARG A 177 -6.73 -26.42 8.79
N SER A 178 -6.57 -26.05 10.06
CA SER A 178 -6.41 -27.00 11.17
C SER A 178 -7.72 -27.71 11.48
N GLU A 179 -8.86 -27.02 11.51
CA GLU A 179 -10.17 -27.61 11.70
C GLU A 179 -10.57 -28.58 10.57
N ARG A 180 -10.30 -28.23 9.31
CA ARG A 180 -10.52 -29.14 8.16
C ARG A 180 -9.63 -30.36 8.21
N LYS A 181 -8.37 -30.26 8.69
CA LYS A 181 -7.48 -31.42 8.90
C LYS A 181 -7.98 -32.30 10.03
N HIS A 182 -8.47 -31.74 11.14
CA HIS A 182 -9.06 -32.49 12.24
C HIS A 182 -10.32 -33.24 11.82
N HIS A 183 -11.21 -32.61 11.06
CA HIS A 183 -12.44 -33.25 10.56
C HIS A 183 -12.15 -34.37 9.55
N HIS A 184 -11.15 -34.20 8.69
CA HIS A 184 -10.76 -35.24 7.73
C HIS A 184 -10.12 -36.44 8.43
N ASN A 185 -9.29 -36.24 9.44
CA ASN A 185 -8.68 -37.30 10.22
C ASN A 185 -9.70 -38.07 11.07
N TYR A 186 -10.72 -37.38 11.61
CA TYR A 186 -11.78 -38.01 12.36
C TYR A 186 -12.66 -38.93 11.48
N ARG A 187 -13.00 -38.51 10.28
CA ARG A 187 -13.74 -39.33 9.29
C ARG A 187 -12.96 -40.56 8.86
N ASN A 188 -11.66 -40.44 8.63
CA ASN A 188 -10.81 -41.56 8.23
C ASN A 188 -10.59 -42.57 9.36
N LYS A 189 -10.50 -42.11 10.62
CA LYS A 189 -10.41 -42.99 11.79
C LYS A 189 -11.69 -43.81 11.97
N LYS A 190 -12.86 -43.20 11.81
CA LYS A 190 -14.16 -43.87 11.90
C LYS A 190 -14.40 -44.89 10.77
N LYS A 191 -13.92 -44.63 9.58
CA LYS A 191 -13.96 -45.60 8.46
C LYS A 191 -13.05 -46.81 8.67
N ARG A 192 -11.89 -46.65 9.31
CA ARG A 192 -10.98 -47.77 9.65
C ARG A 192 -11.53 -48.65 10.75
N GLN A 193 -12.17 -48.09 11.78
CA GLN A 193 -12.80 -48.89 12.86
C GLN A 193 -14.00 -49.69 12.37
N ASN A 194 -14.79 -49.21 11.42
CA ASN A 194 -15.92 -49.96 10.87
C ASN A 194 -15.50 -51.06 9.86
N LYS A 195 -14.27 -50.98 9.32
CA LYS A 195 -13.76 -52.03 8.41
C LYS A 195 -13.17 -53.22 9.18
N ASN A 196 -12.78 -53.05 10.45
CA ASN A 196 -12.25 -54.11 11.30
C ASN A 196 -13.32 -54.82 12.14
N ARG A 197 -14.60 -54.47 11.98
CA ARG A 197 -15.76 -55.08 12.67
C ARG A 197 -16.64 -55.94 11.73
N ARG A 198 -16.18 -56.21 10.50
CA ARG A 198 -16.77 -57.18 9.60
C ARG A 198 -15.74 -58.27 9.32
#